data_93365319ff0ffda88b2237b5d61bac07
#
_entry.id   93365319ff0ffda88b2237b5d61bac07
#
_cell.length_a   1.000
_cell.length_b   1.000
_cell.length_c   1.000
_cell.angle_alpha   90.00
_cell.angle_beta   90.00
_cell.angle_gamma   90.00
#
_symmetry.space_group_name_H-M   'P 1'
#
loop_
_entity.id
_entity.type
_entity.pdbx_description
1 polymer ?
#
loop_
_entity_poly.entity_id
_entity_poly.type
_entity_poly.pdbx_seq_one_letter_code
_entity_poly.pdbx_strand_id
1 'polypeptide(L)'
;RDDVESRGLGDVYKRQVVGMKPTYGTVSRYGLIAYGSSLDQIGPLTKDVTDCATVLEAITSHDPKDSTSMKRENTDFTSALLADVKGMKIGIPRDYFGEGLDPEVRDAVLAAAEVLKTQGAEVEEFDLSLVDYAIPTYYTIAAAEASSNLERFDGVKYGYRAQDAEDLHTMYKRSRSQGFGPEVKRRIMLGSFVLSSGYYDAYYLKALRVKALIKKAFDEAFAKYDVILGPVAPTTAPKLGSSLAVSYTHLTLPTKL
;
A
#
# COMPACT_ATOMS: atom_id res chain seq x y z
N ARG A 1 20.56 0.85 -11.78
CA ARG A 1 19.93 0.61 -13.10
C ARG A 1 18.71 -0.30 -13.00
N ASP A 2 18.77 -1.34 -12.19
CA ASP A 2 17.70 -2.34 -12.01
C ASP A 2 16.46 -1.78 -11.26
N ASP A 3 16.67 -0.70 -10.55
CA ASP A 3 15.64 -0.09 -9.68
C ASP A 3 14.49 0.61 -10.45
N VAL A 4 14.76 1.13 -11.63
CA VAL A 4 13.75 1.84 -12.45
C VAL A 4 12.93 0.85 -13.27
N GLU A 5 13.55 -0.20 -13.77
CA GLU A 5 12.88 -1.24 -14.55
C GLU A 5 12.00 -2.14 -13.69
N SER A 6 12.48 -2.50 -12.49
CA SER A 6 11.67 -3.30 -11.54
C SER A 6 10.42 -2.56 -11.06
N ARG A 7 10.47 -1.24 -10.94
CA ARG A 7 9.33 -0.40 -10.53
C ARG A 7 8.28 -0.26 -11.62
N GLY A 8 8.71 -0.04 -12.87
CA GLY A 8 7.79 -0.01 -14.02
C GLY A 8 7.09 -1.34 -14.22
N LEU A 9 7.81 -2.43 -14.08
CA LEU A 9 7.27 -3.78 -14.12
C LEU A 9 6.28 -4.04 -12.97
N GLY A 10 6.60 -3.64 -11.73
CA GLY A 10 5.71 -3.78 -10.59
C GLY A 10 4.35 -3.10 -10.79
N ASP A 11 4.33 -1.91 -11.36
CA ASP A 11 3.09 -1.17 -11.62
C ASP A 11 2.27 -1.77 -12.78
N VAL A 12 2.92 -2.28 -13.81
CA VAL A 12 2.28 -2.98 -14.93
C VAL A 12 1.72 -4.32 -14.44
N TYR A 13 2.48 -5.08 -13.67
CA TYR A 13 2.08 -6.40 -13.17
C TYR A 13 0.99 -6.34 -12.09
N LYS A 14 0.93 -5.29 -11.27
CA LYS A 14 -0.14 -5.11 -10.28
C LYS A 14 -1.55 -5.07 -10.86
N ARG A 15 -1.69 -4.80 -12.15
CA ARG A 15 -2.98 -4.72 -12.85
C ARG A 15 -3.25 -5.91 -13.77
N GLN A 16 -2.32 -6.89 -13.85
CA GLN A 16 -2.41 -8.05 -14.75
C GLN A 16 -2.14 -9.38 -14.03
N VAL A 17 -1.89 -9.35 -12.74
CA VAL A 17 -1.52 -10.50 -11.93
C VAL A 17 -2.26 -10.50 -10.60
N VAL A 18 -2.29 -11.65 -9.95
CA VAL A 18 -2.82 -11.78 -8.60
C VAL A 18 -1.80 -11.24 -7.60
N GLY A 19 -2.20 -10.27 -6.80
CA GLY A 19 -1.40 -9.70 -5.74
C GLY A 19 -2.11 -9.82 -4.39
N MET A 20 -1.36 -10.11 -3.34
CA MET A 20 -1.88 -10.17 -1.98
C MET A 20 -1.13 -9.19 -1.08
N LYS A 21 -1.87 -8.30 -0.43
CA LYS A 21 -1.38 -7.52 0.70
C LYS A 21 -1.83 -8.22 1.99
N PRO A 22 -0.97 -8.99 2.65
CA PRO A 22 -1.35 -9.71 3.86
C PRO A 22 -1.56 -8.74 5.03
N THR A 23 -2.10 -9.27 6.12
CA THR A 23 -2.24 -8.54 7.39
C THR A 23 -0.87 -8.12 7.90
N TYR A 24 -0.78 -6.91 8.44
CA TYR A 24 0.43 -6.34 9.02
C TYR A 24 1.13 -7.33 9.97
N GLY A 25 2.45 -7.44 9.84
CA GLY A 25 3.26 -8.35 10.64
C GLY A 25 3.21 -9.82 10.24
N THR A 26 2.51 -10.18 9.14
CA THR A 26 2.47 -11.56 8.62
C THR A 26 3.80 -11.97 7.99
N VAL A 27 4.45 -11.07 7.27
CA VAL A 27 5.75 -11.29 6.63
C VAL A 27 6.78 -10.37 7.30
N SER A 28 7.96 -10.90 7.58
CA SER A 28 9.05 -10.11 8.15
C SER A 28 9.48 -8.98 7.21
N ARG A 29 9.76 -7.83 7.80
CA ARG A 29 10.30 -6.65 7.11
C ARG A 29 11.80 -6.45 7.37
N TYR A 30 12.45 -7.43 7.99
CA TYR A 30 13.89 -7.36 8.24
C TYR A 30 14.66 -7.26 6.94
N GLY A 31 15.51 -6.23 6.81
CA GLY A 31 16.24 -5.92 5.59
C GLY A 31 15.49 -4.98 4.62
N LEU A 32 14.22 -4.68 4.85
CA LEU A 32 13.48 -3.66 4.08
C LEU A 32 13.86 -2.26 4.56
N ILE A 33 14.10 -1.35 3.64
CA ILE A 33 14.22 0.08 3.95
C ILE A 33 12.84 0.59 4.37
N ALA A 34 12.74 1.05 5.64
CA ALA A 34 11.47 1.54 6.17
C ALA A 34 11.04 2.84 5.49
N TYR A 35 9.82 2.86 4.97
CA TYR A 35 9.14 4.05 4.49
C TYR A 35 8.06 4.50 5.46
N GLY A 36 7.01 3.74 5.62
CA GLY A 36 5.94 3.98 6.59
C GLY A 36 5.86 2.85 7.61
N SER A 37 6.39 3.05 8.82
CA SER A 37 6.53 1.98 9.81
C SER A 37 5.20 1.29 10.15
N SER A 38 4.09 2.01 10.13
CA SER A 38 2.75 1.47 10.38
C SER A 38 2.03 0.96 9.12
N LEU A 39 2.64 1.09 7.93
CA LEU A 39 2.00 0.83 6.63
C LEU A 39 2.75 -0.18 5.78
N ASP A 40 4.08 -0.23 5.90
CA ASP A 40 4.91 -1.10 5.06
C ASP A 40 4.53 -2.57 5.24
N GLN A 41 4.32 -3.25 4.11
CA GLN A 41 3.93 -4.65 4.09
C GLN A 41 4.45 -5.33 2.82
N ILE A 42 5.13 -6.47 3.00
CA ILE A 42 5.57 -7.33 1.91
C ILE A 42 4.44 -8.31 1.58
N GLY A 43 4.24 -8.58 0.29
CA GLY A 43 3.27 -9.56 -0.18
C GLY A 43 3.62 -10.10 -1.57
N PRO A 44 3.11 -11.27 -1.96
CA PRO A 44 3.39 -11.90 -3.24
C PRO A 44 2.65 -11.22 -4.40
N LEU A 45 3.25 -11.32 -5.59
CA LEU A 45 2.64 -11.02 -6.88
C LEU A 45 2.88 -12.23 -7.79
N THR A 46 1.81 -12.86 -8.26
CA THR A 46 1.86 -14.13 -8.99
C THR A 46 0.89 -14.13 -10.16
N LYS A 47 0.89 -15.19 -10.97
CA LYS A 47 -0.02 -15.30 -12.11
C LYS A 47 -1.42 -15.78 -11.72
N ASP A 48 -1.53 -16.58 -10.67
CA ASP A 48 -2.80 -17.11 -10.21
C ASP A 48 -2.89 -17.15 -8.67
N VAL A 49 -4.07 -17.50 -8.17
CA VAL A 49 -4.37 -17.49 -6.72
C VAL A 49 -3.64 -18.63 -6.00
N THR A 50 -3.45 -19.78 -6.63
CA THR A 50 -2.75 -20.93 -6.05
C THR A 50 -1.29 -20.62 -5.81
N ASP A 51 -0.62 -20.04 -6.82
CA ASP A 51 0.74 -19.55 -6.69
C ASP A 51 0.84 -18.47 -5.61
N CYS A 52 -0.16 -17.57 -5.53
CA CYS A 52 -0.19 -16.51 -4.53
C CYS A 52 -0.25 -17.09 -3.11
N ALA A 53 -1.09 -18.06 -2.87
CA ALA A 53 -1.20 -18.75 -1.59
C ALA A 53 0.11 -19.50 -1.24
N THR A 54 0.68 -20.22 -2.20
CA THR A 54 1.93 -20.97 -2.03
C THR A 54 3.12 -20.05 -1.69
N VAL A 55 3.26 -18.95 -2.41
CA VAL A 55 4.33 -17.99 -2.13
C VAL A 55 4.09 -17.29 -0.78
N LEU A 56 2.85 -16.91 -0.47
CA LEU A 56 2.53 -16.30 0.82
C LEU A 56 2.87 -17.24 1.98
N GLU A 57 2.54 -18.53 1.86
CA GLU A 57 2.87 -19.57 2.84
C GLU A 57 4.39 -19.66 3.06
N ALA A 58 5.15 -19.68 1.97
CA ALA A 58 6.62 -19.77 2.02
C ALA A 58 7.30 -18.56 2.69
N ILE A 59 6.73 -17.34 2.55
CA ILE A 59 7.32 -16.12 3.12
C ILE A 59 6.74 -15.73 4.47
N THR A 60 5.69 -16.40 4.94
CA THR A 60 5.05 -16.12 6.24
C THR A 60 5.80 -16.86 7.34
N SER A 61 6.40 -16.10 8.26
CA SER A 61 7.04 -16.67 9.44
C SER A 61 7.22 -15.60 10.52
N HIS A 62 7.34 -16.05 11.77
CA HIS A 62 7.80 -15.16 12.84
C HIS A 62 9.32 -14.98 12.75
N ASP A 63 9.76 -13.74 12.64
CA ASP A 63 11.16 -13.36 12.62
C ASP A 63 11.52 -12.56 13.88
N PRO A 64 12.38 -13.08 14.77
CA PRO A 64 12.80 -12.38 15.98
C PRO A 64 13.63 -11.11 15.69
N LYS A 65 14.13 -10.93 14.47
CA LYS A 65 14.86 -9.73 14.05
C LYS A 65 13.94 -8.58 13.62
N ASP A 66 12.66 -8.86 13.37
CA ASP A 66 11.64 -7.85 13.12
C ASP A 66 10.65 -7.78 14.28
N SER A 67 10.73 -6.70 15.06
CA SER A 67 9.86 -6.49 16.24
C SER A 67 8.37 -6.38 15.87
N THR A 68 8.04 -6.18 14.61
CA THR A 68 6.66 -6.10 14.12
C THR A 68 6.15 -7.43 13.59
N SER A 69 7.02 -8.43 13.46
CA SER A 69 6.65 -9.76 13.01
C SER A 69 5.78 -10.48 14.04
N MET A 70 4.60 -10.90 13.65
CA MET A 70 3.62 -11.55 14.52
C MET A 70 3.77 -13.07 14.47
N LYS A 71 3.61 -13.72 15.65
CA LYS A 71 3.43 -15.18 15.70
C LYS A 71 2.03 -15.52 15.20
N ARG A 72 1.94 -16.47 14.26
CA ARG A 72 0.68 -17.02 13.74
C ARG A 72 0.66 -18.52 13.97
N GLU A 73 -0.49 -19.02 14.39
CA GLU A 73 -0.70 -20.45 14.62
C GLU A 73 -0.93 -21.20 13.31
N ASN A 74 -1.64 -20.56 12.37
CA ASN A 74 -1.93 -21.14 11.06
C ASN A 74 -1.31 -20.31 9.95
N THR A 75 -0.45 -20.93 9.16
CA THR A 75 0.22 -20.37 7.98
C THR A 75 -0.05 -21.18 6.70
N ASP A 76 -0.91 -22.19 6.77
CA ASP A 76 -1.34 -22.99 5.64
C ASP A 76 -2.42 -22.24 4.83
N PHE A 77 -1.96 -21.41 3.89
CA PHE A 77 -2.85 -20.64 3.03
C PHE A 77 -3.33 -21.44 1.82
N THR A 78 -2.64 -22.53 1.46
CA THR A 78 -3.04 -23.37 0.35
C THR A 78 -4.26 -24.20 0.69
N SER A 79 -4.41 -24.66 1.93
CA SER A 79 -5.61 -25.33 2.40
C SER A 79 -6.85 -24.43 2.51
N ALA A 80 -6.63 -23.09 2.54
CA ALA A 80 -7.71 -22.10 2.55
C ALA A 80 -8.33 -21.82 1.17
N LEU A 81 -7.80 -22.41 0.10
CA LEU A 81 -8.36 -22.29 -1.24
C LEU A 81 -9.72 -22.99 -1.30
N LEU A 82 -10.77 -22.20 -1.52
CA LEU A 82 -12.14 -22.71 -1.52
C LEU A 82 -12.48 -23.40 -2.84
N ALA A 83 -13.27 -24.49 -2.76
CA ALA A 83 -13.81 -25.16 -3.94
C ALA A 83 -15.00 -24.39 -4.55
N ASP A 84 -15.75 -23.67 -3.73
CA ASP A 84 -16.89 -22.85 -4.15
C ASP A 84 -17.08 -21.62 -3.24
N VAL A 85 -18.00 -20.75 -3.60
CA VAL A 85 -18.34 -19.52 -2.87
C VAL A 85 -19.78 -19.51 -2.34
N LYS A 86 -20.42 -20.67 -2.30
CA LYS A 86 -21.83 -20.81 -1.90
C LYS A 86 -22.05 -20.32 -0.47
N GLY A 87 -22.99 -19.38 -0.33
CA GLY A 87 -23.33 -18.79 0.96
C GLY A 87 -22.34 -17.74 1.48
N MET A 88 -21.28 -17.45 0.73
CA MET A 88 -20.35 -16.38 1.07
C MET A 88 -21.06 -15.03 0.93
N LYS A 89 -20.95 -14.17 1.94
CA LYS A 89 -21.51 -12.81 1.94
C LYS A 89 -20.50 -11.83 1.41
N ILE A 90 -20.80 -11.22 0.27
CA ILE A 90 -19.92 -10.28 -0.42
C ILE A 90 -20.56 -8.89 -0.43
N GLY A 91 -19.88 -7.91 0.19
CA GLY A 91 -20.31 -6.51 0.16
C GLY A 91 -19.63 -5.74 -0.97
N ILE A 92 -20.39 -4.93 -1.70
CA ILE A 92 -19.90 -4.00 -2.72
C ILE A 92 -20.13 -2.57 -2.23
N PRO A 93 -19.06 -1.82 -1.86
CA PRO A 93 -19.23 -0.42 -1.48
C PRO A 93 -19.60 0.45 -2.70
N ARG A 94 -20.75 1.14 -2.65
CA ARG A 94 -21.14 2.07 -3.73
C ARG A 94 -20.13 3.18 -3.93
N ASP A 95 -19.50 3.63 -2.86
CA ASP A 95 -18.49 4.69 -2.86
C ASP A 95 -17.25 4.37 -3.71
N TYR A 96 -16.98 3.09 -4.00
CA TYR A 96 -15.88 2.69 -4.89
C TYR A 96 -16.18 2.88 -6.37
N PHE A 97 -17.43 3.15 -6.73
CA PHE A 97 -17.92 3.27 -8.10
C PHE A 97 -18.30 4.72 -8.47
N GLY A 98 -17.69 5.70 -7.80
CA GLY A 98 -17.88 7.12 -8.02
C GLY A 98 -17.22 7.68 -9.29
N GLU A 99 -17.21 9.01 -9.39
CA GLU A 99 -16.58 9.72 -10.50
C GLU A 99 -15.09 9.37 -10.65
N GLY A 100 -14.62 9.26 -11.88
CA GLY A 100 -13.21 8.96 -12.20
C GLY A 100 -12.90 7.46 -12.33
N LEU A 101 -13.85 6.57 -12.06
CA LEU A 101 -13.70 5.16 -12.37
C LEU A 101 -13.97 4.90 -13.86
N ASP A 102 -12.99 4.27 -14.53
CA ASP A 102 -13.11 3.84 -15.90
C ASP A 102 -14.30 2.88 -16.09
N PRO A 103 -15.21 3.12 -17.05
CA PRO A 103 -16.35 2.25 -17.28
C PRO A 103 -15.96 0.78 -17.55
N GLU A 104 -14.84 0.52 -18.24
CA GLU A 104 -14.35 -0.84 -18.48
C GLU A 104 -14.00 -1.56 -17.18
N VAL A 105 -13.35 -0.86 -16.23
CA VAL A 105 -13.03 -1.41 -14.91
C VAL A 105 -14.29 -1.66 -14.10
N ARG A 106 -15.22 -0.70 -14.10
CA ARG A 106 -16.51 -0.84 -13.40
C ARG A 106 -17.26 -2.07 -13.90
N ASP A 107 -17.43 -2.16 -15.20
CA ASP A 107 -18.24 -3.22 -15.82
C ASP A 107 -17.59 -4.60 -15.60
N ALA A 108 -16.27 -4.70 -15.63
CA ALA A 108 -15.55 -5.94 -15.29
C ALA A 108 -15.77 -6.39 -13.85
N VAL A 109 -15.73 -5.46 -12.87
CA VAL A 109 -15.98 -5.79 -11.45
C VAL A 109 -17.42 -6.22 -11.23
N LEU A 110 -18.39 -5.51 -11.84
CA LEU A 110 -19.80 -5.88 -11.73
C LEU A 110 -20.11 -7.22 -12.40
N ALA A 111 -19.49 -7.51 -13.55
CA ALA A 111 -19.60 -8.81 -14.20
C ALA A 111 -19.04 -9.93 -13.31
N ALA A 112 -17.91 -9.70 -12.61
CA ALA A 112 -17.40 -10.66 -11.65
C ALA A 112 -18.36 -10.88 -10.48
N ALA A 113 -19.02 -9.83 -9.99
CA ALA A 113 -20.04 -9.93 -8.96
C ALA A 113 -21.23 -10.81 -9.39
N GLU A 114 -21.68 -10.67 -10.64
CA GLU A 114 -22.77 -11.52 -11.18
C GLU A 114 -22.34 -12.98 -11.32
N VAL A 115 -21.10 -13.26 -11.71
CA VAL A 115 -20.55 -14.62 -11.72
C VAL A 115 -20.59 -15.22 -10.31
N LEU A 116 -20.16 -14.49 -9.30
CA LEU A 116 -20.18 -14.94 -7.91
C LEU A 116 -21.60 -15.23 -7.42
N LYS A 117 -22.59 -14.42 -7.77
CA LYS A 117 -24.00 -14.69 -7.49
C LYS A 117 -24.50 -15.99 -8.15
N THR A 118 -24.15 -16.21 -9.42
CA THR A 118 -24.54 -17.47 -10.12
C THR A 118 -23.90 -18.71 -9.48
N GLN A 119 -22.77 -18.54 -8.81
CA GLN A 119 -22.10 -19.60 -8.04
C GLN A 119 -22.65 -19.76 -6.62
N GLY A 120 -23.65 -18.96 -6.24
CA GLY A 120 -24.34 -19.08 -4.96
C GLY A 120 -23.84 -18.18 -3.83
N ALA A 121 -23.01 -17.18 -4.13
CA ALA A 121 -22.66 -16.15 -3.17
C ALA A 121 -23.83 -15.15 -2.98
N GLU A 122 -23.94 -14.62 -1.76
CA GLU A 122 -24.87 -13.54 -1.42
C GLU A 122 -24.15 -12.20 -1.64
N VAL A 123 -24.49 -11.48 -2.71
CA VAL A 123 -23.85 -10.20 -3.05
C VAL A 123 -24.81 -9.04 -2.76
N GLU A 124 -24.37 -8.07 -1.96
CA GLU A 124 -25.15 -6.91 -1.55
C GLU A 124 -24.33 -5.62 -1.73
N GLU A 125 -24.96 -4.55 -2.20
CA GLU A 125 -24.37 -3.21 -2.20
C GLU A 125 -24.61 -2.53 -0.86
N PHE A 126 -23.62 -1.77 -0.39
CA PHE A 126 -23.70 -0.99 0.84
C PHE A 126 -22.92 0.33 0.74
N ASP A 127 -23.15 1.22 1.68
CA ASP A 127 -22.44 2.50 1.75
C ASP A 127 -21.26 2.36 2.74
N LEU A 128 -20.04 2.70 2.28
CA LEU A 128 -18.83 2.70 3.08
C LEU A 128 -18.39 4.13 3.35
N SER A 129 -18.80 4.69 4.45
CA SER A 129 -18.49 6.07 4.81
C SER A 129 -17.01 6.35 4.93
N LEU A 130 -16.61 7.59 4.65
CA LEU A 130 -15.26 8.13 4.82
C LEU A 130 -14.19 7.63 3.82
N VAL A 131 -14.57 6.93 2.77
CA VAL A 131 -13.63 6.46 1.72
C VAL A 131 -12.90 7.63 1.07
N ASP A 132 -13.57 8.74 0.83
CA ASP A 132 -13.00 9.96 0.23
C ASP A 132 -11.85 10.54 1.05
N TYR A 133 -11.84 10.29 2.35
CA TYR A 133 -10.76 10.72 3.25
C TYR A 133 -9.58 9.74 3.32
N ALA A 134 -9.67 8.56 2.69
CA ALA A 134 -8.63 7.54 2.78
C ALA A 134 -7.30 8.03 2.18
N ILE A 135 -7.35 8.60 0.97
CA ILE A 135 -6.16 9.09 0.26
C ILE A 135 -5.48 10.26 0.99
N PRO A 136 -6.17 11.36 1.37
CA PRO A 136 -5.57 12.43 2.15
C PRO A 136 -4.98 11.96 3.48
N THR A 137 -5.68 11.08 4.17
CA THR A 137 -5.23 10.50 5.45
C THR A 137 -3.95 9.69 5.26
N TYR A 138 -3.92 8.84 4.23
CA TYR A 138 -2.75 8.05 3.88
C TYR A 138 -1.55 8.96 3.58
N TYR A 139 -1.68 9.95 2.70
CA TYR A 139 -0.56 10.84 2.36
C TYR A 139 -0.01 11.59 3.56
N THR A 140 -0.86 12.02 4.46
CA THR A 140 -0.46 12.72 5.67
C THR A 140 0.36 11.83 6.59
N ILE A 141 -0.13 10.62 6.88
CA ILE A 141 0.55 9.66 7.76
C ILE A 141 1.83 9.14 7.10
N ALA A 142 1.75 8.74 5.83
CA ALA A 142 2.89 8.17 5.11
C ALA A 142 4.03 9.18 4.96
N ALA A 143 3.74 10.46 4.65
CA ALA A 143 4.77 11.49 4.59
C ALA A 143 5.42 11.74 5.95
N ALA A 144 4.63 11.79 7.02
CA ALA A 144 5.13 11.95 8.39
C ALA A 144 6.09 10.81 8.78
N GLU A 145 5.66 9.56 8.57
CA GLU A 145 6.47 8.38 8.89
C GLU A 145 7.70 8.28 7.98
N ALA A 146 7.59 8.59 6.68
CA ALA A 146 8.72 8.63 5.76
C ALA A 146 9.76 9.66 6.16
N SER A 147 9.34 10.86 6.56
CA SER A 147 10.26 11.90 7.06
C SER A 147 11.08 11.40 8.24
N SER A 148 10.43 10.75 9.20
CA SER A 148 11.09 10.17 10.38
C SER A 148 11.98 8.99 10.03
N ASN A 149 11.52 8.06 9.19
CA ASN A 149 12.29 6.88 8.83
C ASN A 149 13.51 7.20 7.98
N LEU A 150 13.40 8.17 7.08
CA LEU A 150 14.48 8.53 6.16
C LEU A 150 15.50 9.53 6.75
N GLU A 151 15.28 10.03 7.97
CA GLU A 151 16.25 10.90 8.65
C GLU A 151 17.59 10.21 8.88
N ARG A 152 17.58 8.89 9.12
CA ARG A 152 18.78 8.07 9.38
C ARG A 152 19.74 7.96 8.18
N PHE A 153 19.28 8.25 6.97
CA PHE A 153 20.10 8.21 5.75
C PHE A 153 20.80 9.55 5.55
N ASP A 154 21.79 9.80 6.34
CA ASP A 154 22.53 11.05 6.45
C ASP A 154 23.94 11.00 5.81
N GLY A 155 24.35 9.82 5.32
CA GLY A 155 25.67 9.60 4.73
C GLY A 155 26.78 9.33 5.76
N VAL A 156 26.47 9.27 7.07
CA VAL A 156 27.44 8.89 8.11
C VAL A 156 27.38 7.41 8.37
N LYS A 157 26.21 6.92 8.81
CA LYS A 157 26.00 5.52 9.18
C LYS A 157 25.27 4.74 8.08
N TYR A 158 24.37 5.39 7.38
CA TYR A 158 23.54 4.77 6.34
C TYR A 158 23.43 5.65 5.09
N GLY A 159 23.19 5.01 3.96
CA GLY A 159 22.89 5.64 2.70
C GLY A 159 24.11 6.19 1.94
N TYR A 160 23.81 6.97 0.91
CA TYR A 160 24.80 7.62 0.08
C TYR A 160 25.57 8.69 0.85
N ARG A 161 26.89 8.73 0.68
CA ARG A 161 27.77 9.77 1.24
C ARG A 161 28.42 10.58 0.14
N ALA A 162 28.23 11.90 0.17
CA ALA A 162 28.91 12.82 -0.73
C ALA A 162 30.43 12.84 -0.43
N GLN A 163 31.24 12.77 -1.48
CA GLN A 163 32.71 12.69 -1.35
C GLN A 163 33.36 14.07 -1.16
N ASP A 164 32.77 15.10 -1.78
CA ASP A 164 33.36 16.45 -1.85
C ASP A 164 32.72 17.38 -0.82
N ALA A 165 32.90 17.10 0.47
CA ALA A 165 32.38 17.93 1.54
C ALA A 165 33.49 18.49 2.42
N GLU A 166 33.54 19.79 2.54
CA GLU A 166 34.55 20.52 3.31
C GLU A 166 34.31 20.42 4.83
N ASP A 167 33.05 20.28 5.24
CA ASP A 167 32.64 20.16 6.63
C ASP A 167 31.45 19.19 6.78
N LEU A 168 31.14 18.84 8.04
CA LEU A 168 30.08 17.89 8.37
C LEU A 168 28.69 18.35 7.90
N HIS A 169 28.39 19.63 8.03
CA HIS A 169 27.09 20.18 7.64
C HIS A 169 26.89 20.13 6.12
N THR A 170 27.94 20.50 5.36
CA THR A 170 27.97 20.39 3.91
C THR A 170 27.87 18.94 3.47
N MET A 171 28.52 18.00 4.17
CA MET A 171 28.41 16.57 3.90
C MET A 171 26.97 16.09 4.06
N TYR A 172 26.28 16.42 5.15
CA TYR A 172 24.87 16.07 5.34
C TYR A 172 23.97 16.64 4.24
N LYS A 173 24.10 17.92 3.94
CA LYS A 173 23.31 18.56 2.88
C LYS A 173 23.50 17.90 1.52
N ARG A 174 24.76 17.70 1.11
CA ARG A 174 25.09 17.10 -0.18
C ARG A 174 24.65 15.64 -0.24
N SER A 175 24.91 14.84 0.80
CA SER A 175 24.49 13.42 0.85
C SER A 175 22.99 13.28 0.68
N ARG A 176 22.19 14.05 1.41
CA ARG A 176 20.75 14.00 1.31
C ARG A 176 20.20 14.60 0.00
N SER A 177 20.80 15.67 -0.51
CA SER A 177 20.35 16.28 -1.76
C SER A 177 20.68 15.44 -3.00
N GLN A 178 21.78 14.70 -2.99
CA GLN A 178 22.23 13.85 -4.09
C GLN A 178 21.64 12.44 -3.97
N GLY A 179 21.56 11.90 -2.76
CA GLY A 179 21.10 10.54 -2.48
C GLY A 179 19.58 10.35 -2.61
N PHE A 180 18.78 11.38 -2.40
CA PHE A 180 17.33 11.30 -2.53
C PHE A 180 16.81 11.90 -3.83
N GLY A 181 15.93 11.17 -4.51
CA GLY A 181 15.21 11.68 -5.67
C GLY A 181 14.22 12.81 -5.31
N PRO A 182 13.72 13.56 -6.31
CA PRO A 182 12.82 14.70 -6.09
C PRO A 182 11.57 14.37 -5.29
N GLU A 183 10.94 13.23 -5.59
CA GLU A 183 9.71 12.81 -4.89
C GLU A 183 9.96 12.47 -3.42
N VAL A 184 11.04 11.76 -3.12
CA VAL A 184 11.42 11.45 -1.74
C VAL A 184 11.69 12.71 -0.95
N LYS A 185 12.42 13.69 -1.53
CA LYS A 185 12.65 14.99 -0.90
C LYS A 185 11.35 15.72 -0.60
N ARG A 186 10.41 15.71 -1.54
CA ARG A 186 9.09 16.34 -1.35
C ARG A 186 8.33 15.69 -0.18
N ARG A 187 8.35 14.37 -0.05
CA ARG A 187 7.69 13.65 1.07
C ARG A 187 8.36 13.92 2.40
N ILE A 188 9.69 13.99 2.44
CA ILE A 188 10.42 14.37 3.65
C ILE A 188 10.03 15.81 4.08
N MET A 189 9.97 16.74 3.14
CA MET A 189 9.58 18.13 3.43
C MET A 189 8.13 18.20 3.94
N LEU A 190 7.20 17.53 3.26
CA LEU A 190 5.80 17.47 3.69
C LEU A 190 5.66 16.84 5.07
N GLY A 191 6.35 15.71 5.31
CA GLY A 191 6.32 15.02 6.60
C GLY A 191 6.90 15.87 7.73
N SER A 192 8.00 16.56 7.49
CA SER A 192 8.59 17.50 8.46
C SER A 192 7.63 18.64 8.80
N PHE A 193 6.90 19.15 7.82
CA PHE A 193 5.85 20.15 8.04
C PHE A 193 4.71 19.60 8.90
N VAL A 194 4.19 18.43 8.54
CA VAL A 194 3.08 17.78 9.25
C VAL A 194 3.44 17.45 10.71
N LEU A 195 4.71 17.13 10.99
CA LEU A 195 5.20 16.81 12.32
C LEU A 195 5.67 18.03 13.12
N SER A 196 5.69 19.21 12.54
CA SER A 196 6.14 20.42 13.26
C SER A 196 5.15 20.83 14.34
N SER A 197 5.66 21.47 15.40
CA SER A 197 4.91 21.75 16.63
C SER A 197 3.61 22.54 16.42
N GLY A 198 3.54 23.42 15.40
CA GLY A 198 2.32 24.18 15.09
C GLY A 198 1.26 23.40 14.30
N TYR A 199 1.61 22.26 13.70
CA TYR A 199 0.76 21.55 12.77
C TYR A 199 0.50 20.09 13.14
N TYR A 200 1.21 19.55 14.11
CA TYR A 200 1.11 18.16 14.54
C TYR A 200 -0.32 17.75 14.90
N ASP A 201 -1.00 18.54 15.74
CA ASP A 201 -2.37 18.24 16.16
C ASP A 201 -3.37 18.44 15.01
N ALA A 202 -3.17 19.47 14.19
CA ALA A 202 -4.09 19.84 13.11
C ALA A 202 -4.04 18.84 11.94
N TYR A 203 -2.89 18.23 11.67
CA TYR A 203 -2.70 17.32 10.54
C TYR A 203 -2.44 15.88 10.97
N TYR A 204 -1.36 15.60 11.70
CA TYR A 204 -0.98 14.22 12.00
C TYR A 204 -1.97 13.52 12.93
N LEU A 205 -2.27 14.13 14.08
CA LEU A 205 -3.26 13.54 15.01
C LEU A 205 -4.66 13.49 14.40
N LYS A 206 -5.04 14.48 13.61
CA LYS A 206 -6.31 14.45 12.88
C LYS A 206 -6.34 13.28 11.89
N ALA A 207 -5.28 13.05 11.12
CA ALA A 207 -5.19 11.93 10.20
C ALA A 207 -5.26 10.58 10.92
N LEU A 208 -4.62 10.43 12.09
CA LEU A 208 -4.73 9.22 12.91
C LEU A 208 -6.17 8.98 13.40
N ARG A 209 -6.89 10.03 13.78
CA ARG A 209 -8.30 9.94 14.18
C ARG A 209 -9.19 9.53 13.00
N VAL A 210 -8.96 10.10 11.81
CA VAL A 210 -9.70 9.71 10.59
C VAL A 210 -9.39 8.27 10.21
N LYS A 211 -8.12 7.84 10.28
CA LYS A 211 -7.74 6.43 10.08
C LYS A 211 -8.51 5.49 11.01
N ALA A 212 -8.67 5.86 12.29
CA ALA A 212 -9.43 5.06 13.25
C ALA A 212 -10.93 4.98 12.88
N LEU A 213 -11.52 6.08 12.38
CA LEU A 213 -12.89 6.08 11.91
C LEU A 213 -13.08 5.24 10.65
N ILE A 214 -12.16 5.34 9.69
CA ILE A 214 -12.15 4.48 8.49
C ILE A 214 -12.06 3.00 8.91
N LYS A 215 -11.14 2.68 9.83
CA LYS A 215 -11.03 1.31 10.35
C LYS A 215 -12.34 0.82 10.94
N LYS A 216 -13.01 1.66 11.76
CA LYS A 216 -14.29 1.32 12.35
C LYS A 216 -15.36 1.03 11.29
N ALA A 217 -15.44 1.83 10.22
CA ALA A 217 -16.38 1.58 9.12
C ALA A 217 -16.12 0.22 8.42
N PHE A 218 -14.85 -0.16 8.24
CA PHE A 218 -14.51 -1.49 7.74
C PHE A 218 -14.83 -2.60 8.75
N ASP A 219 -14.56 -2.41 10.04
CA ASP A 219 -14.90 -3.39 11.08
C ASP A 219 -16.43 -3.65 11.11
N GLU A 220 -17.25 -2.60 10.96
CA GLU A 220 -18.71 -2.71 10.87
C GLU A 220 -19.15 -3.45 9.58
N ALA A 221 -18.52 -3.19 8.46
CA ALA A 221 -18.78 -3.90 7.21
C ALA A 221 -18.39 -5.39 7.32
N PHE A 222 -17.23 -5.71 7.86
CA PHE A 222 -16.78 -7.10 8.05
C PHE A 222 -17.53 -7.86 9.17
N ALA A 223 -18.30 -7.17 10.01
CA ALA A 223 -19.25 -7.85 10.89
C ALA A 223 -20.45 -8.45 10.11
N LYS A 224 -20.73 -7.96 8.90
CA LYS A 224 -21.82 -8.39 8.03
C LYS A 224 -21.37 -9.22 6.84
N TYR A 225 -20.22 -8.87 6.24
CA TYR A 225 -19.70 -9.46 5.01
C TYR A 225 -18.43 -10.24 5.27
N ASP A 226 -18.28 -11.38 4.61
CA ASP A 226 -17.04 -12.17 4.64
C ASP A 226 -15.94 -11.53 3.78
N VAL A 227 -16.35 -10.89 2.67
CA VAL A 227 -15.47 -10.26 1.68
C VAL A 227 -16.07 -8.93 1.21
N ILE A 228 -15.22 -7.96 0.92
CA ILE A 228 -15.58 -6.71 0.23
C ILE A 228 -14.97 -6.75 -1.17
N LEU A 229 -15.81 -6.59 -2.19
CA LEU A 229 -15.43 -6.57 -3.61
C LEU A 229 -15.45 -5.15 -4.15
N GLY A 230 -14.40 -4.76 -4.84
CA GLY A 230 -14.32 -3.45 -5.48
C GLY A 230 -13.18 -3.34 -6.48
N PRO A 231 -13.11 -2.25 -7.27
CA PRO A 231 -12.03 -2.01 -8.21
C PRO A 231 -10.70 -1.78 -7.46
N VAL A 232 -9.62 -2.42 -7.93
CA VAL A 232 -8.27 -2.26 -7.36
C VAL A 232 -7.63 -0.94 -7.76
N ALA A 233 -7.98 -0.43 -8.95
CA ALA A 233 -7.48 0.83 -9.50
C ALA A 233 -8.58 1.48 -10.35
N PRO A 234 -8.58 2.82 -10.45
CA PRO A 234 -9.62 3.53 -11.20
C PRO A 234 -9.52 3.37 -12.72
N THR A 235 -8.39 2.92 -13.24
CA THR A 235 -8.15 2.77 -14.68
C THR A 235 -7.52 1.43 -15.00
N THR A 236 -7.60 1.01 -16.26
CA THR A 236 -6.81 -0.11 -16.79
C THR A 236 -5.31 0.18 -16.74
N ALA A 237 -4.48 -0.84 -16.94
CA ALA A 237 -3.03 -0.69 -16.95
C ALA A 237 -2.59 0.29 -18.05
N PRO A 238 -1.69 1.25 -17.76
CA PRO A 238 -1.17 2.15 -18.77
C PRO A 238 -0.35 1.41 -19.83
N LYS A 239 -0.32 1.91 -21.04
CA LYS A 239 0.52 1.34 -22.12
C LYS A 239 2.00 1.50 -21.76
N LEU A 240 2.81 0.50 -22.09
CA LEU A 240 4.26 0.57 -21.94
C LEU A 240 4.81 1.80 -22.68
N GLY A 241 5.66 2.58 -22.03
CA GLY A 241 6.22 3.81 -22.60
C GLY A 241 5.27 5.02 -22.63
N SER A 242 4.00 4.87 -22.23
CA SER A 242 3.16 6.02 -21.96
C SER A 242 3.72 6.74 -20.75
N SER A 243 4.10 7.99 -20.97
CA SER A 243 4.80 8.87 -20.07
C SER A 243 4.56 8.61 -18.58
N LEU A 244 5.59 8.30 -17.90
CA LEU A 244 5.73 8.46 -16.46
C LEU A 244 5.84 9.96 -16.10
N ALA A 245 4.88 10.78 -16.56
CA ALA A 245 4.80 12.14 -16.06
C ALA A 245 4.70 12.10 -14.53
N VAL A 246 5.32 13.06 -13.87
CA VAL A 246 5.44 13.13 -12.40
C VAL A 246 4.09 12.98 -11.67
N SER A 247 2.98 13.32 -12.30
CA SER A 247 1.63 13.12 -11.77
C SER A 247 1.21 11.66 -11.65
N TYR A 248 1.70 10.77 -12.50
CA TYR A 248 1.41 9.34 -12.41
C TYR A 248 2.13 8.66 -11.25
N THR A 249 3.30 9.16 -10.85
CA THR A 249 4.00 8.67 -9.67
C THR A 249 3.28 9.03 -8.36
N HIS A 250 2.29 9.90 -8.42
CA HIS A 250 1.41 10.20 -7.29
C HIS A 250 0.27 9.20 -7.13
N LEU A 251 -0.22 8.67 -8.22
CA LEU A 251 -1.30 7.68 -8.21
C LEU A 251 -0.78 6.26 -7.95
N THR A 252 0.42 5.98 -8.37
CA THR A 252 1.04 4.66 -8.20
C THR A 252 1.89 4.54 -6.96
N LEU A 253 1.78 5.53 -6.04
CA LEU A 253 2.33 5.44 -4.75
C LEU A 253 3.49 4.61 -4.41
N PRO A 254 3.99 4.94 -3.33
CA PRO A 254 5.31 5.24 -2.83
C PRO A 254 6.24 4.07 -2.83
N THR A 255 6.27 3.33 -3.87
CA THR A 255 7.29 2.31 -4.10
C THR A 255 8.58 2.88 -4.68
N LYS A 256 8.71 4.20 -4.71
CA LYS A 256 9.96 4.86 -5.05
C LYS A 256 10.69 5.30 -3.80
N LEU A 257 11.29 4.35 -3.14
CA LEU A 257 12.41 4.60 -2.24
C LEU A 257 13.70 4.23 -2.89
#